data_65ac5dba716083f728b56e1867a25cff
#
_entry.id   65ac5dba716083f728b56e1867a25cff
#
_cell.length_a   1.000
_cell.length_b   1.000
_cell.length_c   1.000
_cell.angle_alpha   90.00
_cell.angle_beta   90.00
_cell.angle_gamma   90.00
#
_symmetry.space_group_name_H-M   'P 1'
#
loop_
_entity.id
_entity.type
_entity.pdbx_description
1 polymer ?
#
loop_
_entity_poly.entity_id
_entity_poly.type
_entity_poly.pdbx_seq_one_letter_code
_entity_poly.pdbx_strand_id
1 'polypeptide(L)'
;MLRSHWAAPSGFIEPCLPSRADRPPSGPGWIHEIKHDGFRLMVRRDPAGVRLLTRNGHDWAERFPLIAEAARALGVRSCLIDGEAVACDGDGMPVFDRLRYRRQDAAVFLFAFDLLELNGQDFRREPIERR
;
A
#
# COMPACT_ATOMS: atom_id res chain seq x y z
N MET A 1 3.74 -32.56 10.70
CA MET A 1 3.72 -31.52 9.66
C MET A 1 4.52 -30.32 10.14
N LEU A 2 5.71 -30.15 9.67
CA LEU A 2 6.54 -28.97 9.97
C LEU A 2 5.91 -27.78 9.23
N ARG A 3 5.21 -26.91 9.96
CA ARG A 3 4.90 -25.57 9.46
C ARG A 3 6.24 -24.86 9.33
N SER A 4 6.71 -24.67 8.11
CA SER A 4 7.82 -23.77 7.86
C SER A 4 7.39 -22.38 8.34
N HIS A 5 7.88 -21.97 9.50
CA HIS A 5 7.75 -20.61 9.97
C HIS A 5 8.61 -19.72 9.05
N TRP A 6 8.04 -19.32 7.94
CA TRP A 6 8.61 -18.21 7.21
C TRP A 6 8.47 -17.00 8.12
N ALA A 7 9.59 -16.37 8.43
CA ALA A 7 9.57 -15.16 9.23
C ALA A 7 8.68 -14.12 8.51
N ALA A 8 7.78 -13.50 9.28
CA ALA A 8 6.97 -12.42 8.75
C ALA A 8 7.88 -11.33 8.19
N PRO A 9 7.51 -10.67 7.10
CA PRO A 9 8.34 -9.63 6.51
C PRO A 9 8.54 -8.49 7.49
N SER A 10 9.77 -8.23 7.91
CA SER A 10 10.12 -7.22 8.91
C SER A 10 10.79 -5.98 8.33
N GLY A 11 11.21 -6.01 7.10
CA GLY A 11 11.94 -4.93 6.44
C GLY A 11 11.21 -4.33 5.25
N PHE A 12 11.99 -3.67 4.39
CA PHE A 12 11.51 -3.20 3.10
C PHE A 12 11.24 -4.40 2.19
N ILE A 13 10.04 -4.42 1.61
CA ILE A 13 9.65 -5.37 0.58
C ILE A 13 9.30 -4.56 -0.66
N GLU A 14 9.92 -4.90 -1.77
CA GLU A 14 9.59 -4.28 -3.05
C GLU A 14 8.13 -4.60 -3.43
N PRO A 15 7.36 -3.59 -3.88
CA PRO A 15 6.02 -3.83 -4.37
C PRO A 15 6.03 -4.70 -5.62
N CYS A 16 5.02 -5.55 -5.76
CA CYS A 16 4.78 -6.28 -7.00
C CYS A 16 4.42 -5.29 -8.11
N LEU A 17 5.23 -5.25 -9.16
CA LEU A 17 5.00 -4.34 -10.28
C LEU A 17 4.18 -5.04 -11.37
N PRO A 18 3.13 -4.38 -11.90
CA PRO A 18 2.32 -4.94 -12.97
C PRO A 18 3.09 -4.98 -14.29
N SER A 19 2.83 -5.99 -15.10
CA SER A 19 3.23 -6.02 -16.50
C SER A 19 2.13 -5.42 -17.38
N ARG A 20 2.53 -4.86 -18.53
CA ARG A 20 1.56 -4.34 -19.50
C ARG A 20 0.83 -5.49 -20.18
N ALA A 21 -0.45 -5.31 -20.43
CA ALA A 21 -1.28 -6.17 -21.27
C ALA A 21 -2.16 -5.33 -22.16
N ASP A 22 -2.43 -5.81 -23.37
CA ASP A 22 -3.32 -5.10 -24.32
C ASP A 22 -4.76 -5.11 -23.85
N ARG A 23 -5.16 -6.16 -23.14
CA ARG A 23 -6.49 -6.31 -22.54
C ARG A 23 -6.37 -6.93 -21.16
N PRO A 24 -7.19 -6.50 -20.18
CA PRO A 24 -7.28 -7.20 -18.91
C PRO A 24 -7.75 -8.64 -19.15
N PRO A 25 -7.14 -9.64 -18.51
CA PRO A 25 -7.66 -10.99 -18.52
C PRO A 25 -9.10 -11.00 -17.96
N SER A 26 -9.92 -11.89 -18.45
CA SER A 26 -11.30 -12.03 -17.99
C SER A 26 -11.66 -13.49 -17.74
N GLY A 27 -12.76 -13.73 -17.01
CA GLY A 27 -13.24 -15.05 -16.67
C GLY A 27 -13.05 -15.43 -15.21
N PRO A 28 -13.37 -16.70 -14.85
CA PRO A 28 -13.23 -17.17 -13.48
C PRO A 28 -11.79 -17.05 -12.95
N GLY A 29 -11.65 -16.67 -11.69
CA GLY A 29 -10.35 -16.56 -11.04
C GLY A 29 -9.60 -15.24 -11.28
N TRP A 30 -10.20 -14.26 -11.96
CA TRP A 30 -9.65 -12.91 -12.13
C TRP A 30 -10.42 -11.91 -11.30
N ILE A 31 -9.68 -11.04 -10.61
CA ILE A 31 -10.19 -9.89 -9.89
C ILE A 31 -9.70 -8.64 -10.62
N HIS A 32 -10.61 -7.70 -10.86
CA HIS A 32 -10.29 -6.42 -11.48
C HIS A 32 -10.33 -5.32 -10.42
N GLU A 33 -9.25 -4.54 -10.35
CA GLU A 33 -9.12 -3.42 -9.46
C GLU A 33 -9.00 -2.12 -10.25
N ILE A 34 -9.48 -1.02 -9.67
CA ILE A 34 -9.32 0.30 -10.26
C ILE A 34 -7.83 0.67 -10.23
N LYS A 35 -7.30 1.13 -11.35
CA LYS A 35 -5.97 1.71 -11.42
C LYS A 35 -6.02 3.18 -11.00
N HIS A 36 -5.56 3.44 -9.78
CA HIS A 36 -5.41 4.81 -9.29
C HIS A 36 -4.12 5.43 -9.83
N ASP A 37 -4.16 6.72 -10.16
CA ASP A 37 -2.98 7.47 -10.57
C ASP A 37 -2.39 8.22 -9.37
N GLY A 38 -1.28 7.71 -8.86
CA GLY A 38 -0.61 8.27 -7.71
C GLY A 38 0.80 7.71 -7.54
N PHE A 39 1.28 7.66 -6.31
CA PHE A 39 2.53 7.01 -5.95
C PHE A 39 2.28 5.72 -5.17
N ARG A 40 2.86 4.62 -5.64
CA ARG A 40 2.84 3.35 -4.92
C ARG A 40 3.57 3.47 -3.61
N LEU A 41 2.94 3.08 -2.52
CA LEU A 41 3.51 3.06 -1.18
C LEU A 41 3.29 1.73 -0.48
N MET A 42 4.33 1.30 0.23
CA MET A 42 4.24 0.23 1.22
C MET A 42 4.16 0.87 2.60
N VAL A 43 3.02 0.75 3.26
CA VAL A 43 2.80 1.30 4.59
C VAL A 43 3.19 0.26 5.63
N ARG A 44 4.29 0.51 6.32
CA ARG A 44 4.76 -0.31 7.45
C ARG A 44 4.39 0.36 8.76
N ARG A 45 3.62 -0.34 9.59
CA ARG A 45 3.42 0.01 10.99
C ARG A 45 3.96 -1.10 11.87
N ASP A 46 4.78 -0.77 12.85
CA ASP A 46 5.32 -1.68 13.85
C ASP A 46 5.60 -0.91 15.15
N PRO A 47 6.11 -1.55 16.22
CA PRO A 47 6.44 -0.85 17.48
C PRO A 47 7.45 0.29 17.32
N ALA A 48 8.27 0.30 16.28
CA ALA A 48 9.22 1.39 15.99
C ALA A 48 8.52 2.63 15.37
N GLY A 49 7.30 2.50 14.89
CA GLY A 49 6.53 3.59 14.31
C GLY A 49 5.93 3.27 12.94
N VAL A 50 5.69 4.32 12.16
CA VAL A 50 5.12 4.24 10.81
C VAL A 50 6.14 4.70 9.79
N ARG A 51 6.27 3.94 8.71
CA ARG A 51 7.08 4.29 7.53
C ARG A 51 6.20 4.15 6.28
N LEU A 52 6.32 5.12 5.38
CA LEU A 52 5.66 5.10 4.09
C LEU A 52 6.73 4.91 3.02
N LEU A 53 6.97 3.66 2.65
CA LEU A 53 8.09 3.28 1.80
C LEU A 53 7.71 3.36 0.33
N THR A 54 8.44 4.17 -0.43
CA THR A 54 8.29 4.26 -1.88
C THR A 54 8.84 3.01 -2.56
N ARG A 55 8.61 2.89 -3.87
CA ARG A 55 9.18 1.83 -4.70
C ARG A 55 10.68 1.65 -4.51
N ASN A 56 11.42 2.73 -4.29
CA ASN A 56 12.86 2.71 -4.10
C ASN A 56 13.30 2.67 -2.63
N GLY A 57 12.36 2.48 -1.70
CA GLY A 57 12.64 2.35 -0.27
C GLY A 57 12.79 3.68 0.48
N HIS A 58 12.46 4.82 -0.12
CA HIS A 58 12.45 6.11 0.58
C HIS A 58 11.26 6.20 1.51
N ASP A 59 11.46 6.70 2.72
CA ASP A 59 10.39 6.95 3.68
C ASP A 59 9.78 8.35 3.47
N TRP A 60 8.48 8.37 3.15
CA TRP A 60 7.72 9.60 2.94
C TRP A 60 6.66 9.86 4.03
N ALA A 61 6.86 9.35 5.23
CA ALA A 61 5.93 9.55 6.34
C ALA A 61 5.72 11.04 6.67
N GLU A 62 6.75 11.85 6.58
CA GLU A 62 6.65 13.30 6.81
C GLU A 62 5.96 14.02 5.65
N ARG A 63 6.10 13.51 4.43
CA ARG A 63 5.46 14.10 3.25
C ARG A 63 3.94 13.90 3.24
N PHE A 64 3.45 12.75 3.68
CA PHE A 64 2.03 12.40 3.65
C PHE A 64 1.50 12.16 5.07
N PRO A 65 1.28 13.23 5.85
CA PRO A 65 0.95 13.13 7.26
C PRO A 65 -0.39 12.43 7.52
N LEU A 66 -1.40 12.60 6.66
CA LEU A 66 -2.70 11.93 6.84
C LEU A 66 -2.59 10.41 6.74
N ILE A 67 -1.78 9.91 5.80
CA ILE A 67 -1.56 8.47 5.67
C ILE A 67 -0.83 7.94 6.91
N ALA A 68 0.22 8.63 7.34
CA ALA A 68 0.99 8.25 8.52
C ALA A 68 0.13 8.26 9.79
N GLU A 69 -0.73 9.26 9.95
CA GLU A 69 -1.65 9.38 11.08
C GLU A 69 -2.70 8.26 11.07
N ALA A 70 -3.31 7.99 9.92
CA ALA A 70 -4.25 6.90 9.76
C ALA A 70 -3.61 5.55 10.09
N ALA A 71 -2.38 5.31 9.64
CA ALA A 71 -1.65 4.10 9.95
C ALA A 71 -1.33 3.95 11.44
N ARG A 72 -0.98 5.05 12.14
CA ARG A 72 -0.79 5.04 13.59
C ARG A 72 -2.06 4.71 14.36
N ALA A 73 -3.20 5.14 13.85
CA ALA A 73 -4.50 4.92 14.48
C ALA A 73 -5.04 3.48 14.32
N LEU A 74 -4.44 2.67 13.45
CA LEU A 74 -4.84 1.27 13.31
C LEU A 74 -4.64 0.51 14.63
N GLY A 75 -5.66 -0.21 15.07
CA GLY A 75 -5.65 -0.99 16.31
C GLY A 75 -4.89 -2.32 16.21
N VAL A 76 -3.72 -2.33 15.57
CA VAL A 76 -2.90 -3.52 15.34
C VAL A 76 -1.49 -3.31 15.89
N ARG A 77 -0.78 -4.40 16.21
CA ARG A 77 0.62 -4.31 16.66
C ARG A 77 1.57 -4.02 15.51
N SER A 78 1.35 -4.68 14.38
CA SER A 78 2.11 -4.47 13.16
C SER A 78 1.25 -4.75 11.93
N CYS A 79 1.59 -4.09 10.83
CA CYS A 79 1.05 -4.40 9.50
C CYS A 79 1.98 -3.92 8.39
N LEU A 80 1.84 -4.54 7.23
CA LEU A 80 2.40 -4.08 5.98
C LEU A 80 1.31 -4.06 4.93
N ILE A 81 0.98 -2.86 4.47
CA ILE A 81 -0.11 -2.58 3.52
C ILE A 81 0.50 -2.06 2.23
N ASP A 82 0.00 -2.56 1.11
CA ASP A 82 0.31 -2.06 -0.21
C ASP A 82 -0.82 -1.17 -0.72
N GLY A 83 -0.49 -0.02 -1.24
CA GLY A 83 -1.50 0.92 -1.70
C GLY A 83 -0.95 1.98 -2.65
N GLU A 84 -1.83 2.87 -3.06
CA GLU A 84 -1.51 4.01 -3.91
C GLU A 84 -1.86 5.30 -3.18
N ALA A 85 -0.87 6.17 -3.01
CA ALA A 85 -1.08 7.51 -2.47
C ALA A 85 -1.63 8.42 -3.57
N VAL A 86 -2.75 9.08 -3.31
CA VAL A 86 -3.45 9.91 -4.29
C VAL A 86 -3.83 11.25 -3.70
N ALA A 87 -3.84 12.27 -4.57
CA ALA A 87 -4.50 13.54 -4.32
C ALA A 87 -5.70 13.66 -5.26
N CYS A 88 -6.85 14.00 -4.73
CA CYS A 88 -8.07 14.13 -5.53
C CYS A 88 -8.48 15.60 -5.68
N ASP A 89 -9.24 15.88 -6.74
CA ASP A 89 -9.94 17.15 -6.91
C ASP A 89 -11.23 17.21 -6.04
N GLY A 90 -12.00 18.30 -6.20
CA GLY A 90 -13.24 18.49 -5.46
C GLY A 90 -14.34 17.45 -5.74
N ASP A 91 -14.25 16.76 -6.87
CA ASP A 91 -15.16 15.69 -7.29
C ASP A 91 -14.67 14.29 -6.88
N GLY A 92 -13.51 14.22 -6.18
CA GLY A 92 -12.92 12.96 -5.74
C GLY A 92 -12.13 12.21 -6.81
N MET A 93 -11.85 12.85 -7.95
CA MET A 93 -11.04 12.24 -9.01
C MET A 93 -9.56 12.42 -8.74
N PRO A 94 -8.74 11.37 -8.87
CA PRO A 94 -7.30 11.45 -8.70
C PRO A 94 -6.66 12.40 -9.71
N VAL A 95 -5.81 13.31 -9.21
CA VAL A 95 -5.06 14.27 -10.02
C VAL A 95 -3.57 14.11 -9.73
N PHE A 96 -2.88 13.38 -10.60
CA PHE A 96 -1.46 13.07 -10.41
C PHE A 96 -0.55 14.30 -10.33
N ASP A 97 -0.85 15.35 -11.09
CA ASP A 97 -0.06 16.59 -11.06
C ASP A 97 -0.01 17.26 -9.69
N ARG A 98 -1.05 17.10 -8.87
CA ARG A 98 -1.05 17.62 -7.50
C ARG A 98 -0.01 16.92 -6.61
N LEU A 99 0.20 15.63 -6.82
CA LEU A 99 1.25 14.86 -6.16
C LEU A 99 2.64 15.24 -6.69
N ARG A 100 2.78 15.23 -8.02
CA ARG A 100 4.05 15.50 -8.68
C ARG A 100 4.64 16.85 -8.29
N TYR A 101 3.81 17.88 -8.20
CA TYR A 101 4.22 19.25 -7.87
C TYR A 101 4.05 19.59 -6.39
N ARG A 102 3.75 18.62 -5.52
CA ARG A 102 3.59 18.77 -4.07
C ARG A 102 2.58 19.85 -3.66
N ARG A 103 1.54 20.07 -4.44
CA ARG A 103 0.58 21.14 -4.18
C ARG A 103 -0.38 20.87 -3.03
N GLN A 104 -0.58 19.60 -2.66
CA GLN A 104 -1.53 19.15 -1.65
C GLN A 104 -1.03 17.96 -0.84
N ASP A 105 0.26 17.89 -0.52
CA ASP A 105 0.84 16.75 0.22
C ASP A 105 0.11 16.50 1.55
N ALA A 106 -0.39 17.54 2.23
CA ALA A 106 -1.15 17.41 3.47
C ALA A 106 -2.56 16.80 3.29
N ALA A 107 -3.08 16.75 2.07
CA ALA A 107 -4.40 16.20 1.75
C ALA A 107 -4.32 14.85 1.02
N VAL A 108 -3.11 14.31 0.83
CA VAL A 108 -2.90 13.01 0.17
C VAL A 108 -3.36 11.88 1.08
N PHE A 109 -4.11 10.94 0.52
CA PHE A 109 -4.58 9.74 1.22
C PHE A 109 -4.21 8.47 0.45
N LEU A 110 -4.42 7.31 1.06
CA LEU A 110 -4.04 6.01 0.51
C LEU A 110 -5.28 5.21 0.11
N PHE A 111 -5.29 4.71 -1.13
CA PHE A 111 -6.08 3.55 -1.49
C PHE A 111 -5.29 2.28 -1.18
N ALA A 112 -5.65 1.60 -0.09
CA ALA A 112 -5.08 0.32 0.29
C ALA A 112 -5.74 -0.79 -0.52
N PHE A 113 -4.96 -1.67 -1.14
CA PHE A 113 -5.48 -2.76 -1.96
C PHE A 113 -4.87 -4.12 -1.65
N ASP A 114 -3.85 -4.20 -0.82
CA ASP A 114 -3.26 -5.47 -0.41
C ASP A 114 -2.72 -5.41 1.02
N LEU A 115 -2.85 -6.52 1.74
CA LEU A 115 -2.31 -6.72 3.08
C LEU A 115 -1.27 -7.84 3.04
N LEU A 116 -0.01 -7.51 3.30
CA LEU A 116 1.09 -8.47 3.22
C LEU A 116 1.45 -9.08 4.57
N GLU A 117 1.30 -8.32 5.66
CA GLU A 117 1.58 -8.78 7.02
C GLU A 117 0.59 -8.15 8.00
N LEU A 118 0.14 -8.92 8.99
CA LEU A 118 -0.69 -8.45 10.10
C LEU A 118 -0.28 -9.16 11.38
N ASN A 119 0.13 -8.38 12.40
CA ASN A 119 0.49 -8.87 13.73
C ASN A 119 1.47 -10.06 13.72
N GLY A 120 2.44 -10.04 12.81
CA GLY A 120 3.43 -11.09 12.65
C GLY A 120 3.02 -12.24 11.73
N GLN A 121 1.81 -12.23 11.19
CA GLN A 121 1.35 -13.22 10.22
C GLN A 121 1.60 -12.75 8.78
N ASP A 122 2.27 -13.59 8.00
CA ASP A 122 2.52 -13.35 6.56
C ASP A 122 1.31 -13.76 5.73
N PHE A 123 0.71 -12.80 4.99
CA PHE A 123 -0.45 -13.01 4.14
C PHE A 123 -0.11 -13.16 2.66
N ARG A 124 1.16 -13.04 2.27
CA ARG A 124 1.55 -13.05 0.85
C ARG A 124 1.17 -14.32 0.08
N ARG A 125 0.94 -15.42 0.78
CA ARG A 125 0.50 -16.69 0.20
C ARG A 125 -1.01 -16.94 0.32
N GLU A 126 -1.72 -16.06 1.00
CA GLU A 126 -3.17 -16.14 1.06
C GLU A 126 -3.79 -15.67 -0.25
N PRO A 127 -4.98 -16.17 -0.62
CA PRO A 127 -5.73 -15.64 -1.77
C PRO A 127 -5.98 -14.15 -1.62
N ILE A 128 -6.02 -13.42 -2.75
CA ILE A 128 -6.19 -11.96 -2.74
C ILE A 128 -7.50 -11.53 -2.04
N GLU A 129 -8.53 -12.36 -2.07
CA GLU A 129 -9.82 -12.09 -1.40
C GLU A 129 -9.70 -12.05 0.13
N ARG A 130 -8.60 -12.54 0.70
CA ARG A 130 -8.34 -12.58 2.15
C ARG A 130 -7.37 -11.50 2.63
N ARG A 131 -6.81 -10.76 1.72
CA ARG A 131 -5.78 -9.75 2.02
C ARG A 131 -5.99 -8.38 1.31
#